data_580377ee0ba94cc1c68128f48e3f96f1
#
_entry.id   580377ee0ba94cc1c68128f48e3f96f1
#
_cell.length_a   1.000
_cell.length_b   1.000
_cell.length_c   1.000
_cell.angle_alpha   90.00
_cell.angle_beta   90.00
_cell.angle_gamma   90.00
#
_symmetry.space_group_name_H-M   'P 1'
#
loop_
_entity.id
_entity.type
_entity.pdbx_description
1 polymer ?
#
loop_
_entity_poly.entity_id
_entity_poly.type
_entity_poly.pdbx_seq_one_letter_code
_entity_poly.pdbx_strand_id
1 'polypeptide(L)'
;MLQRRNSKQRMIRREFLKDRYDHPTADKLFNEIKGEHPNFSLGTVYRNLLFLTQIGEIQALDVGDGSTHFDPNPLPHAHFFCKECKCVTDVKMDNYDEICKLASTNIKGQIQRCSVYLEGICQHCLKINKNSSNKKE
;
A
#
# COMPACT_ATOMS: atom_id res chain seq x y z
N MET A 1 24.98 5.11 16.19
CA MET A 1 23.79 4.24 16.06
C MET A 1 22.61 4.90 15.36
N LEU A 2 22.27 6.15 15.70
CA LEU A 2 21.22 6.92 15.04
C LEU A 2 21.49 7.14 13.55
N GLN A 3 22.75 7.36 13.16
CA GLN A 3 23.13 7.57 11.76
C GLN A 3 22.96 6.32 10.89
N ARG A 4 23.18 5.10 11.44
CA ARG A 4 23.00 3.84 10.70
C ARG A 4 21.52 3.54 10.47
N ARG A 5 20.65 3.81 11.45
CA ARG A 5 19.21 3.66 11.31
C ARG A 5 18.69 4.59 10.23
N ASN A 6 19.10 5.86 10.28
CA ASN A 6 18.67 6.85 9.29
C ASN A 6 19.13 6.50 7.87
N SER A 7 20.35 5.91 7.70
CA SER A 7 20.84 5.57 6.37
C SER A 7 20.08 4.40 5.76
N LYS A 8 19.71 3.38 6.54
CA LYS A 8 18.90 2.24 6.05
C LYS A 8 17.50 2.69 5.66
N GLN A 9 16.87 3.54 6.48
CA GLN A 9 15.55 4.08 6.20
C GLN A 9 15.54 4.93 4.94
N ARG A 10 16.52 5.82 4.81
CA ARG A 10 16.67 6.67 3.62
C ARG A 10 16.90 5.84 2.37
N MET A 11 17.69 4.79 2.46
CA MET A 11 17.97 3.90 1.35
C MET A 11 16.70 3.18 0.90
N ILE A 12 15.94 2.58 1.83
CA ILE A 12 14.68 1.91 1.51
C ILE A 12 13.71 2.87 0.86
N ARG A 13 13.55 4.06 1.43
CA ARG A 13 12.63 5.08 0.91
C ARG A 13 13.06 5.57 -0.47
N ARG A 14 14.35 5.88 -0.65
CA ARG A 14 14.87 6.48 -1.87
C ARG A 14 14.99 5.48 -3.02
N GLU A 15 15.51 4.29 -2.75
CA GLU A 15 15.83 3.33 -3.79
C GLU A 15 14.70 2.35 -4.09
N PHE A 16 13.88 2.00 -3.10
CA PHE A 16 12.89 0.94 -3.24
C PHE A 16 11.43 1.38 -3.14
N LEU A 17 11.15 2.55 -2.57
CA LEU A 17 9.78 3.03 -2.41
C LEU A 17 9.43 4.23 -3.28
N LYS A 18 10.41 5.09 -3.58
CA LYS A 18 10.16 6.34 -4.30
C LYS A 18 9.47 6.08 -5.64
N ASP A 19 8.40 6.84 -5.91
CA ASP A 19 7.64 6.81 -7.16
C ASP A 19 7.03 5.45 -7.49
N ARG A 20 6.83 4.61 -6.50
CA ARG A 20 6.16 3.31 -6.67
C ARG A 20 4.66 3.42 -6.52
N TYR A 21 3.94 2.68 -7.36
CA TYR A 21 2.48 2.68 -7.36
C TYR A 21 1.88 1.30 -7.06
N ASP A 22 2.71 0.26 -6.94
CA ASP A 22 2.25 -1.11 -6.73
C ASP A 22 1.97 -1.46 -5.25
N HIS A 23 2.25 -0.56 -4.33
CA HIS A 23 1.99 -0.69 -2.90
C HIS A 23 2.49 -2.03 -2.34
N PRO A 24 3.83 -2.25 -2.29
CA PRO A 24 4.40 -3.55 -1.99
C PRO A 24 4.24 -3.95 -0.53
N THR A 25 4.25 -5.27 -0.29
CA THR A 25 4.39 -5.83 1.04
C THR A 25 5.86 -5.83 1.46
N ALA A 26 6.10 -6.05 2.76
CA ALA A 26 7.47 -6.17 3.28
C ALA A 26 8.22 -7.35 2.63
N ASP A 27 7.53 -8.46 2.40
CA ASP A 27 8.12 -9.63 1.74
C ASP A 27 8.59 -9.33 0.33
N LYS A 28 7.77 -8.63 -0.44
CA LYS A 28 8.12 -8.24 -1.81
C LYS A 28 9.33 -7.32 -1.81
N LEU A 29 9.34 -6.32 -0.94
CA LEU A 29 10.47 -5.39 -0.81
C LEU A 29 11.73 -6.12 -0.36
N PHE A 30 11.62 -7.04 0.60
CA PHE A 30 12.76 -7.82 1.07
C PHE A 30 13.38 -8.64 -0.06
N ASN A 31 12.56 -9.28 -0.89
CA ASN A 31 13.05 -10.05 -2.03
C ASN A 31 13.82 -9.19 -3.03
N GLU A 32 13.42 -7.95 -3.22
CA GLU A 32 14.12 -7.01 -4.08
C GLU A 32 15.40 -6.48 -3.43
N ILE A 33 15.34 -6.13 -2.14
CA ILE A 33 16.45 -5.53 -1.39
C ILE A 33 17.60 -6.54 -1.22
N LYS A 34 17.28 -7.79 -0.92
CA LYS A 34 18.32 -8.80 -0.64
C LYS A 34 19.23 -9.07 -1.82
N GLY A 35 18.78 -8.83 -3.04
CA GLY A 35 19.60 -8.97 -4.24
C GLY A 35 20.74 -7.97 -4.29
N GLU A 36 20.50 -6.74 -3.84
CA GLU A 36 21.49 -5.66 -3.83
C GLU A 36 22.17 -5.49 -2.46
N HIS A 37 21.45 -5.85 -1.40
CA HIS A 37 21.91 -5.67 -0.01
C HIS A 37 21.72 -6.97 0.78
N PRO A 38 22.64 -7.95 0.65
CA PRO A 38 22.47 -9.27 1.27
C PRO A 38 22.43 -9.25 2.80
N ASN A 39 22.90 -8.17 3.43
CA ASN A 39 22.95 -8.03 4.89
C ASN A 39 21.61 -7.66 5.52
N PHE A 40 20.59 -7.36 4.70
CA PHE A 40 19.26 -7.04 5.21
C PHE A 40 18.48 -8.32 5.46
N SER A 41 17.88 -8.42 6.64
CA SER A 41 16.91 -9.47 6.95
C SER A 41 15.48 -8.95 6.71
N LEU A 42 14.51 -9.87 6.60
CA LEU A 42 13.09 -9.50 6.50
C LEU A 42 12.66 -8.66 7.71
N GLY A 43 13.09 -9.04 8.91
CA GLY A 43 12.80 -8.29 10.12
C GLY A 43 13.33 -6.87 10.08
N THR A 44 14.54 -6.68 9.54
CA THR A 44 15.13 -5.34 9.38
C THR A 44 14.30 -4.49 8.42
N VAL A 45 13.91 -5.03 7.28
CA VAL A 45 13.05 -4.33 6.32
C VAL A 45 11.72 -3.95 6.96
N TYR A 46 11.07 -4.90 7.62
CA TYR A 46 9.76 -4.67 8.25
C TYR A 46 9.84 -3.57 9.32
N ARG A 47 10.85 -3.63 10.21
CA ARG A 47 11.02 -2.62 11.25
C ARG A 47 11.24 -1.22 10.69
N ASN A 48 12.01 -1.11 9.60
CA ASN A 48 12.25 0.19 8.96
C ASN A 48 10.98 0.71 8.27
N LEU A 49 10.18 -0.16 7.66
CA LEU A 49 8.90 0.23 7.07
C LEU A 49 7.92 0.71 8.15
N LEU A 50 7.84 0.02 9.28
CA LEU A 50 7.01 0.46 10.40
C LEU A 50 7.45 1.81 10.94
N PHE A 51 8.76 2.03 11.05
CA PHE A 51 9.28 3.31 11.50
C PHE A 51 8.91 4.44 10.55
N LEU A 52 9.08 4.23 9.24
CA LEU A 52 8.69 5.22 8.22
C LEU A 52 7.19 5.54 8.30
N THR A 53 6.37 4.54 8.58
CA THR A 53 4.93 4.71 8.79
C THR A 53 4.64 5.56 10.04
N GLN A 54 5.34 5.28 11.14
CA GLN A 54 5.15 6.01 12.41
C GLN A 54 5.51 7.49 12.29
N ILE A 55 6.54 7.81 11.53
CA ILE A 55 6.94 9.22 11.32
C ILE A 55 6.14 9.91 10.21
N GLY A 56 5.18 9.21 9.59
CA GLY A 56 4.30 9.80 8.58
C GLY A 56 4.90 9.98 7.21
N GLU A 57 5.99 9.30 6.89
CA GLU A 57 6.66 9.40 5.59
C GLU A 57 6.06 8.48 4.54
N ILE A 58 5.46 7.38 4.99
CA ILE A 58 4.70 6.45 4.18
C ILE A 58 3.45 6.06 4.96
N GLN A 59 2.50 5.35 4.32
CA GLN A 59 1.37 4.79 5.05
C GLN A 59 1.29 3.28 4.85
N ALA A 60 0.78 2.60 5.89
CA ALA A 60 0.52 1.17 5.86
C ALA A 60 -0.96 0.94 5.57
N LEU A 61 -1.26 -0.01 4.68
CA LEU A 61 -2.61 -0.32 4.24
C LEU A 61 -2.95 -1.76 4.59
N ASP A 62 -4.11 -1.96 5.22
CA ASP A 62 -4.71 -3.27 5.42
C ASP A 62 -5.97 -3.32 4.53
N VAL A 63 -5.90 -4.09 3.46
CA VAL A 63 -7.00 -4.21 2.48
C VAL A 63 -7.80 -5.50 2.68
N GLY A 64 -7.54 -6.23 3.76
CA GLY A 64 -8.26 -7.44 4.10
C GLY A 64 -7.72 -8.72 3.47
N ASP A 65 -6.53 -8.68 2.86
CA ASP A 65 -5.88 -9.85 2.27
C ASP A 65 -4.92 -10.59 3.23
N GLY A 66 -4.87 -10.16 4.48
CA GLY A 66 -3.98 -10.73 5.50
C GLY A 66 -2.56 -10.18 5.46
N SER A 67 -2.25 -9.27 4.55
CA SER A 67 -0.93 -8.65 4.40
C SER A 67 -1.02 -7.15 4.62
N THR A 68 0.09 -6.55 5.07
CA THR A 68 0.22 -5.09 5.13
C THR A 68 0.94 -4.61 3.87
N HIS A 69 0.32 -3.68 3.15
CA HIS A 69 0.89 -3.03 1.99
C HIS A 69 1.41 -1.65 2.40
N PHE A 70 2.50 -1.21 1.78
CA PHE A 70 3.11 0.08 2.10
C PHE A 70 3.01 1.02 0.92
N ASP A 71 2.45 2.21 1.16
CA ASP A 71 2.23 3.23 0.15
C ASP A 71 3.20 4.39 0.41
N PRO A 72 4.08 4.71 -0.55
CA PRO A 72 5.01 5.85 -0.40
C PRO A 72 4.31 7.21 -0.26
N ASN A 73 3.05 7.32 -0.70
CA ASN A 73 2.28 8.55 -0.52
C ASN A 73 1.52 8.50 0.80
N PRO A 74 1.95 9.27 1.83
CA PRO A 74 1.29 9.24 3.14
C PRO A 74 -0.01 10.01 3.21
N LEU A 75 -0.36 10.78 2.17
CA LEU A 75 -1.57 11.59 2.16
C LEU A 75 -2.82 10.72 2.02
N PRO A 76 -3.92 11.08 2.70
CA PRO A 76 -5.16 10.31 2.58
C PRO A 76 -5.68 10.27 1.15
N HIS A 77 -5.94 9.09 0.63
CA HIS A 77 -6.55 8.88 -0.68
C HIS A 77 -7.20 7.49 -0.72
N ALA A 78 -8.08 7.28 -1.71
CA ALA A 78 -8.77 6.00 -1.86
C ALA A 78 -7.88 4.98 -2.58
N HIS A 79 -8.12 3.70 -2.30
CA HIS A 79 -7.41 2.58 -2.89
C HIS A 79 -8.39 1.56 -3.44
N PHE A 80 -7.97 0.86 -4.49
CA PHE A 80 -8.71 -0.24 -5.09
C PHE A 80 -7.88 -1.53 -4.95
N PHE A 81 -8.53 -2.57 -4.43
CA PHE A 81 -7.93 -3.89 -4.25
C PHE A 81 -8.58 -4.87 -5.22
N CYS A 82 -7.76 -5.53 -6.04
CA CYS A 82 -8.23 -6.61 -6.92
C CYS A 82 -8.19 -7.94 -6.18
N LYS A 83 -9.34 -8.59 -6.08
CA LYS A 83 -9.46 -9.88 -5.40
C LYS A 83 -8.68 -11.00 -6.09
N GLU A 84 -8.50 -10.90 -7.42
CA GLU A 84 -7.87 -11.95 -8.19
C GLU A 84 -6.36 -11.87 -8.22
N CYS A 85 -5.80 -10.74 -8.67
CA CYS A 85 -4.35 -10.59 -8.74
C CYS A 85 -3.72 -10.01 -7.47
N LYS A 86 -4.54 -9.59 -6.49
CA LYS A 86 -4.10 -9.04 -5.20
C LYS A 86 -3.36 -7.72 -5.29
N CYS A 87 -3.42 -7.03 -6.43
CA CYS A 87 -2.83 -5.72 -6.60
C CYS A 87 -3.64 -4.64 -5.88
N VAL A 88 -2.93 -3.66 -5.31
CA VAL A 88 -3.52 -2.47 -4.71
C VAL A 88 -3.12 -1.28 -5.56
N THR A 89 -4.09 -0.47 -5.97
CA THR A 89 -3.86 0.72 -6.78
C THR A 89 -4.53 1.93 -6.16
N ASP A 90 -4.00 3.12 -6.47
CA ASP A 90 -4.61 4.37 -6.05
C ASP A 90 -5.87 4.66 -6.86
N VAL A 91 -6.86 5.23 -6.20
CA VAL A 91 -8.08 5.73 -6.85
C VAL A 91 -8.11 7.24 -6.68
N LYS A 92 -8.11 7.95 -7.81
CA LYS A 92 -8.23 9.40 -7.79
C LYS A 92 -9.67 9.79 -7.47
N MET A 93 -9.87 10.45 -6.34
CA MET A 93 -11.18 10.96 -5.92
C MET A 93 -11.06 12.40 -5.49
N ASP A 94 -11.68 13.30 -6.23
CA ASP A 94 -11.65 14.73 -5.90
C ASP A 94 -12.49 15.04 -4.65
N ASN A 95 -13.46 14.17 -4.32
CA ASN A 95 -14.42 14.36 -3.22
C ASN A 95 -14.11 13.48 -2.00
N TYR A 96 -12.86 13.09 -1.79
CA TYR A 96 -12.48 12.20 -0.68
C TYR A 96 -12.90 12.79 0.68
N ASP A 97 -12.61 14.08 0.90
CA ASP A 97 -12.93 14.76 2.15
C ASP A 97 -14.45 14.84 2.39
N GLU A 98 -15.25 14.98 1.34
CA GLU A 98 -16.70 15.02 1.44
C GLU A 98 -17.29 13.71 1.93
N ILE A 99 -16.76 12.58 1.46
CA ILE A 99 -17.20 11.24 1.92
C ILE A 99 -16.97 11.09 3.42
N CYS A 100 -15.80 11.50 3.88
CA CYS A 100 -15.47 11.45 5.30
C CYS A 100 -16.36 12.38 6.13
N LYS A 101 -16.67 13.56 5.61
CA LYS A 101 -17.58 14.51 6.26
C LYS A 101 -19.01 13.98 6.34
N LEU A 102 -19.51 13.36 5.26
CA LEU A 102 -20.86 12.76 5.26
C LEU A 102 -20.99 11.69 6.34
N ALA A 103 -19.99 10.82 6.47
CA ALA A 103 -19.99 9.80 7.50
C ALA A 103 -19.96 10.42 8.90
N SER A 104 -19.25 11.53 9.09
CA SER A 104 -19.06 12.17 10.39
C SER A 104 -20.38 12.71 10.99
N THR A 105 -21.37 13.03 10.16
CA THR A 105 -22.67 13.55 10.64
C THR A 105 -23.43 12.53 11.48
N ASN A 106 -23.15 11.24 11.29
CA ASN A 106 -23.83 10.15 11.99
C ASN A 106 -23.02 9.60 13.17
N ILE A 107 -21.90 10.22 13.49
CA ILE A 107 -21.00 9.77 14.54
C ILE A 107 -20.98 10.83 15.65
N LYS A 108 -21.26 10.40 16.89
CA LYS A 108 -21.25 11.30 18.05
C LYS A 108 -19.84 11.53 18.62
N GLY A 109 -18.86 10.78 18.16
CA GLY A 109 -17.47 10.90 18.61
C GLY A 109 -16.65 11.80 17.69
N GLN A 110 -15.34 11.70 17.81
CA GLN A 110 -14.37 12.40 16.97
C GLN A 110 -13.75 11.40 16.01
N ILE A 111 -13.79 11.69 14.70
CA ILE A 111 -13.13 10.88 13.69
C ILE A 111 -11.67 11.33 13.61
N GLN A 112 -10.74 10.41 13.85
CA GLN A 112 -9.32 10.68 13.76
C GLN A 112 -8.73 10.21 12.42
N ARG A 113 -9.38 9.23 11.77
CA ARG A 113 -8.92 8.70 10.50
C ARG A 113 -10.11 8.23 9.67
N CYS A 114 -10.03 8.48 8.38
CA CYS A 114 -10.99 7.98 7.40
C CYS A 114 -10.22 7.28 6.29
N SER A 115 -10.60 6.05 5.96
CA SER A 115 -9.96 5.27 4.89
C SER A 115 -11.03 4.73 3.97
N VAL A 116 -10.82 4.83 2.67
CA VAL A 116 -11.75 4.32 1.65
C VAL A 116 -11.03 3.23 0.85
N TYR A 117 -11.54 2.01 0.93
CA TYR A 117 -11.05 0.87 0.17
C TYR A 117 -12.16 0.32 -0.70
N LEU A 118 -11.88 0.22 -1.99
CA LEU A 118 -12.78 -0.38 -2.97
C LEU A 118 -12.25 -1.76 -3.33
N GLU A 119 -13.12 -2.73 -3.45
CA GLU A 119 -12.76 -4.12 -3.72
C GLU A 119 -13.49 -4.60 -4.97
N GLY A 120 -12.78 -5.32 -5.81
CA GLY A 120 -13.37 -5.85 -7.04
C GLY A 120 -12.38 -6.59 -7.89
N ILE A 121 -12.52 -6.49 -9.20
CA ILE A 121 -11.66 -7.14 -10.18
C ILE A 121 -11.10 -6.06 -11.11
N CYS A 122 -9.76 -6.01 -11.24
CA CYS A 122 -9.12 -5.00 -12.06
C CYS A 122 -9.34 -5.23 -13.56
N GLN A 123 -9.09 -4.20 -14.36
CA GLN A 123 -9.27 -4.25 -15.81
C GLN A 123 -8.50 -5.40 -16.46
N HIS A 124 -7.28 -5.64 -16.03
CA HIS A 124 -6.43 -6.72 -16.55
C HIS A 124 -7.06 -8.09 -16.29
N CYS A 125 -7.52 -8.34 -15.06
CA CYS A 125 -8.16 -9.60 -14.68
C CYS A 125 -9.50 -9.80 -15.39
N LEU A 126 -10.27 -8.71 -15.59
CA LEU A 126 -11.51 -8.79 -16.38
C LEU A 126 -11.25 -9.22 -17.80
N LYS A 127 -10.20 -8.74 -18.44
CA LYS A 127 -9.81 -9.12 -19.81
C LYS A 127 -9.41 -10.59 -19.88
N ILE A 128 -8.64 -11.08 -18.91
CA ILE A 128 -8.25 -12.48 -18.82
C ILE A 128 -9.48 -13.37 -18.68
N ASN A 129 -10.41 -13.01 -17.81
CA ASN A 129 -11.63 -13.77 -17.57
C ASN A 129 -12.51 -13.85 -18.82
N LYS A 130 -12.64 -12.75 -19.57
CA LYS A 130 -13.39 -12.72 -20.84
C LYS A 130 -12.75 -13.64 -21.89
N ASN A 131 -11.43 -13.63 -22.00
CA ASN A 131 -10.71 -14.50 -22.94
C ASN A 131 -10.85 -15.97 -22.57
N SER A 132 -10.88 -16.29 -21.27
CA SER A 132 -11.11 -17.66 -20.78
C SER A 132 -12.54 -18.14 -21.09
N SER A 133 -13.52 -17.25 -20.99
CA SER A 133 -14.93 -17.58 -21.35
C SER A 133 -15.10 -17.84 -22.83
N ASN A 134 -14.39 -17.08 -23.68
CA ASN A 134 -14.46 -17.24 -25.13
C ASN A 134 -13.74 -18.51 -25.63
N LYS A 135 -12.81 -19.07 -24.85
CA LYS A 135 -12.10 -20.30 -25.21
C LYS A 135 -12.86 -21.56 -24.84
N LYS A 136 -13.93 -21.47 -24.07
CA LYS A 136 -14.78 -22.61 -23.68
C LYS A 136 -15.94 -22.87 -24.68
N GLU A 137 -16.13 -21.99 -25.62
CA GLU A 137 -17.07 -22.19 -26.73
C GLU A 137 -16.33 -22.68 -27.97
#